data_703d214ea95059408733318a896a4da2
#
_entry.id   703d214ea95059408733318a896a4da2
#
_cell.length_a   1.000
_cell.length_b   1.000
_cell.length_c   1.000
_cell.angle_alpha   90.00
_cell.angle_beta   90.00
_cell.angle_gamma   90.00
#
_symmetry.space_group_name_H-M   'P 1'
#
loop_
_entity.id
_entity.type
_entity.pdbx_description
1 polymer ?
#
loop_
_entity_poly.entity_id
_entity_poly.type
_entity_poly.pdbx_seq_one_letter_code
_entity_poly.pdbx_strand_id
1 'polypeptide(L)'
;MKHKTAWLLLLGSALALAAFPLLAGCTGQESADGSAYDLEWGSQESFADIGAKLKTLGISGITDEFMEDMEKSYSDMDPQALMNKTAVLLTVLGDGIYNDDLTEWAPDNDSVYAFDMEVFRFEKMYTDFLNGVRAIGNGVLDFQNISENLDDADLENGTGTRQVTFDWNGKTYTLKAEVQGDWFDTKVLDQLNGLIAETGETRRLYAMTDGYQECIVFFCDQSWADSFFEKTGLLLSI
;
A
#
# COMPACT_ATOMS: atom_id res chain seq x y z
N MET A 1 -15.67 7.63 -17.87
CA MET A 1 -14.73 8.61 -17.29
C MET A 1 -15.34 9.04 -15.97
N LYS A 2 -15.04 8.34 -14.88
CA LYS A 2 -15.59 8.62 -13.54
C LYS A 2 -14.45 9.08 -12.65
N HIS A 3 -14.54 10.26 -12.24
CA HIS A 3 -13.85 11.09 -11.26
C HIS A 3 -12.82 10.42 -10.33
N LYS A 4 -11.54 10.39 -10.74
CA LYS A 4 -10.37 10.29 -9.83
C LYS A 4 -10.04 11.65 -9.18
N THR A 5 -10.80 12.70 -9.45
CA THR A 5 -10.47 14.10 -9.11
C THR A 5 -10.97 14.57 -7.72
N ALA A 6 -11.62 13.71 -6.93
CA ALA A 6 -12.26 14.16 -5.68
C ALA A 6 -11.35 14.12 -4.43
N TRP A 7 -10.21 13.45 -4.47
CA TRP A 7 -9.36 13.19 -3.30
C TRP A 7 -8.26 14.20 -3.01
N LEU A 8 -7.99 15.12 -3.91
CA LEU A 8 -6.96 16.16 -3.75
C LEU A 8 -7.24 17.23 -2.67
N LEU A 9 -8.38 17.17 -1.97
CA LEU A 9 -8.80 18.22 -1.02
C LEU A 9 -8.71 17.82 0.47
N LEU A 10 -8.27 16.61 0.83
CA LEU A 10 -8.19 16.18 2.23
C LEU A 10 -6.76 16.13 2.82
N LEU A 11 -5.74 16.52 2.09
CA LEU A 11 -4.35 16.63 2.59
C LEU A 11 -4.08 17.85 3.49
N GLY A 12 -5.10 18.50 3.98
CA GLY A 12 -4.95 19.77 4.70
C GLY A 12 -5.61 19.82 6.05
N SER A 13 -5.35 18.92 7.01
CA SER A 13 -5.52 19.24 8.44
C SER A 13 -5.27 18.01 9.33
N ALA A 14 -4.11 17.90 9.93
CA ALA A 14 -3.93 17.68 11.37
C ALA A 14 -2.44 17.47 11.69
N LEU A 15 -1.75 18.56 11.97
CA LEU A 15 -0.55 18.48 12.80
C LEU A 15 -0.99 18.11 14.22
N ALA A 16 -0.99 16.84 14.53
CA ALA A 16 -0.94 16.36 15.90
C ALA A 16 0.39 15.60 16.06
N LEU A 17 1.41 16.32 16.55
CA LEU A 17 2.66 15.75 17.02
C LEU A 17 2.39 14.82 18.21
N ALA A 18 2.03 13.58 17.96
CA ALA A 18 2.13 12.50 18.92
C ALA A 18 3.36 11.66 18.53
N ALA A 19 4.39 11.71 19.37
CA ALA A 19 5.56 10.84 19.24
C ALA A 19 5.10 9.39 19.51
N PHE A 20 4.81 8.65 18.46
CA PHE A 20 4.57 7.20 18.52
C PHE A 20 5.84 6.41 18.22
N PRO A 21 6.03 5.25 18.85
CA PRO A 21 7.17 4.40 18.54
C PRO A 21 7.06 3.92 17.08
N LEU A 22 8.14 4.12 16.34
CA LEU A 22 8.35 3.65 14.99
C LEU A 22 7.92 2.16 14.85
N LEU A 23 6.91 1.92 14.06
CA LEU A 23 6.43 0.58 13.71
C LEU A 23 7.44 -0.07 12.75
N ALA A 24 8.12 -1.08 13.26
CA ALA A 24 9.12 -1.86 12.52
C ALA A 24 8.44 -2.91 11.61
N GLY A 25 7.71 -2.48 10.60
CA GLY A 25 7.06 -3.39 9.67
C GLY A 25 7.01 -2.86 8.23
N CYS A 26 6.79 -1.57 8.06
CA CYS A 26 6.96 -0.88 6.77
C CYS A 26 8.06 0.18 6.85
N THR A 27 8.80 0.26 7.95
CA THR A 27 9.95 1.15 8.06
C THR A 27 11.13 0.49 7.37
N GLY A 28 11.67 1.14 6.36
CA GLY A 28 12.95 0.76 5.77
C GLY A 28 13.97 0.43 6.87
N GLN A 29 14.64 -0.68 6.72
CA GLN A 29 15.67 -1.16 7.64
C GLN A 29 16.69 -0.04 7.84
N GLU A 30 16.80 0.52 9.05
CA GLU A 30 17.91 1.40 9.37
C GLU A 30 19.22 0.65 9.08
N SER A 31 20.00 1.16 8.15
CA SER A 31 21.33 0.64 7.93
C SER A 31 22.15 0.85 9.21
N ALA A 32 22.97 -0.12 9.57
CA ALA A 32 23.80 -0.11 10.79
C ALA A 32 24.79 1.06 10.88
N ASP A 33 24.85 1.94 9.87
CA ASP A 33 25.68 3.13 9.80
C ASP A 33 24.92 4.45 10.06
N GLY A 34 23.61 4.38 10.36
CA GLY A 34 22.82 5.57 10.69
C GLY A 34 22.60 6.53 9.52
N SER A 35 22.92 6.13 8.27
CA SER A 35 22.49 6.88 7.10
C SER A 35 21.00 6.58 6.90
N ALA A 36 20.11 7.51 7.33
CA ALA A 36 18.79 7.60 6.73
C ALA A 36 19.03 7.59 5.22
N TYR A 37 18.38 6.67 4.49
CA TYR A 37 18.38 6.76 3.04
C TYR A 37 17.91 8.17 2.71
N ASP A 38 18.81 8.99 2.19
CA ASP A 38 18.49 10.29 1.64
C ASP A 38 17.54 10.00 0.48
N LEU A 39 16.26 9.90 0.81
CA LEU A 39 15.20 10.04 -0.18
C LEU A 39 15.43 11.46 -0.71
N GLU A 40 16.15 11.59 -1.84
CA GLU A 40 16.37 12.88 -2.47
C GLU A 40 15.00 13.48 -2.75
N TRP A 41 14.58 14.31 -1.83
CA TRP A 41 13.36 15.09 -1.90
C TRP A 41 13.47 15.97 -3.13
N GLY A 42 12.56 15.78 -4.06
CA GLY A 42 12.51 16.56 -5.27
C GLY A 42 13.38 15.99 -6.39
N SER A 43 13.13 14.73 -6.74
CA SER A 43 13.56 14.23 -8.05
C SER A 43 13.23 15.29 -9.10
N GLN A 44 14.25 15.74 -9.84
CA GLN A 44 14.07 16.65 -11.00
C GLN A 44 13.33 15.94 -12.15
N GLU A 45 13.07 14.63 -12.01
CA GLU A 45 12.37 13.85 -13.01
C GLU A 45 10.90 14.22 -13.10
N SER A 46 10.41 14.28 -14.32
CA SER A 46 8.98 14.42 -14.59
C SER A 46 8.23 13.13 -14.23
N PHE A 47 6.92 13.24 -13.95
CA PHE A 47 6.09 12.04 -13.81
C PHE A 47 6.12 11.17 -15.06
N ALA A 48 6.25 11.76 -16.25
CA ALA A 48 6.40 11.04 -17.51
C ALA A 48 7.67 10.16 -17.53
N ASP A 49 8.81 10.67 -17.08
CA ASP A 49 10.06 9.91 -17.00
C ASP A 49 9.97 8.77 -15.99
N ILE A 50 9.40 9.04 -14.80
CA ILE A 50 9.13 8.05 -13.78
C ILE A 50 8.20 6.97 -14.31
N GLY A 51 7.08 7.37 -14.94
CA GLY A 51 6.13 6.44 -15.54
C GLY A 51 6.76 5.55 -16.61
N ALA A 52 7.66 6.09 -17.42
CA ALA A 52 8.41 5.31 -18.40
C ALA A 52 9.28 4.22 -17.75
N LYS A 53 9.95 4.52 -16.63
CA LYS A 53 10.72 3.54 -15.85
C LYS A 53 9.81 2.43 -15.30
N LEU A 54 8.69 2.81 -14.66
CA LEU A 54 7.74 1.88 -14.06
C LEU A 54 7.08 0.97 -15.09
N LYS A 55 6.77 1.48 -16.30
CA LYS A 55 6.32 0.66 -17.45
C LYS A 55 7.31 -0.46 -17.78
N THR A 56 8.63 -0.20 -17.70
CA THR A 56 9.65 -1.24 -17.95
C THR A 56 9.67 -2.35 -16.89
N LEU A 57 9.10 -2.11 -15.74
CA LEU A 57 8.91 -3.09 -14.66
C LEU A 57 7.57 -3.85 -14.78
N GLY A 58 6.77 -3.53 -15.79
CA GLY A 58 5.47 -4.17 -16.02
C GLY A 58 4.35 -3.61 -15.17
N ILE A 59 4.53 -2.44 -14.52
CA ILE A 59 3.46 -1.80 -13.76
C ILE A 59 2.40 -1.29 -14.74
N SER A 60 1.16 -1.71 -14.52
CA SER A 60 0.01 -1.39 -15.35
C SER A 60 -0.64 -0.04 -14.99
N GLY A 61 -1.56 0.43 -15.83
CA GLY A 61 -2.34 1.65 -15.57
C GLY A 61 -1.63 2.97 -15.90
N ILE A 62 -0.36 2.94 -16.25
CA ILE A 62 0.43 4.14 -16.58
C ILE A 62 0.15 4.52 -18.04
N THR A 63 -0.82 5.39 -18.28
CA THR A 63 -1.14 5.95 -19.61
C THR A 63 -0.58 7.36 -19.75
N ASP A 64 -0.50 7.86 -20.99
CA ASP A 64 -0.05 9.22 -21.22
C ASP A 64 -1.05 10.23 -20.60
N GLU A 65 -2.36 9.98 -20.71
CA GLU A 65 -3.41 10.79 -20.05
C GLU A 65 -3.21 10.81 -18.53
N PHE A 66 -2.94 9.66 -17.91
CA PHE A 66 -2.68 9.58 -16.48
C PHE A 66 -1.43 10.38 -16.09
N MET A 67 -0.35 10.34 -16.89
CA MET A 67 0.86 11.13 -16.63
C MET A 67 0.62 12.63 -16.79
N GLU A 68 -0.16 13.05 -17.79
CA GLU A 68 -0.54 14.47 -17.95
C GLU A 68 -1.38 14.97 -16.76
N ASP A 69 -2.31 14.14 -16.27
CA ASP A 69 -3.12 14.45 -15.09
C ASP A 69 -2.26 14.57 -13.81
N MET A 70 -1.26 13.69 -13.65
CA MET A 70 -0.31 13.75 -12.54
C MET A 70 0.52 15.03 -12.60
N GLU A 71 1.14 15.35 -13.74
CA GLU A 71 1.92 16.60 -13.90
C GLU A 71 1.06 17.84 -13.60
N LYS A 72 -0.16 17.88 -14.10
CA LYS A 72 -1.07 18.99 -13.87
C LYS A 72 -1.48 19.12 -12.41
N SER A 73 -1.81 18.01 -11.76
CA SER A 73 -2.29 18.00 -10.38
C SER A 73 -1.22 18.42 -9.38
N TYR A 74 0.05 18.15 -9.69
CA TYR A 74 1.18 18.42 -8.83
C TYR A 74 2.06 19.59 -9.32
N SER A 75 1.67 20.31 -10.39
CA SER A 75 2.45 21.41 -10.99
C SER A 75 2.68 22.57 -10.03
N ASP A 76 1.70 22.87 -9.19
CA ASP A 76 1.69 24.02 -8.29
C ASP A 76 2.14 23.67 -6.86
N MET A 77 2.47 22.41 -6.61
CA MET A 77 2.95 21.98 -5.28
C MET A 77 4.43 22.32 -5.12
N ASP A 78 4.78 22.80 -3.93
CA ASP A 78 6.17 23.00 -3.56
C ASP A 78 6.92 21.66 -3.71
N PRO A 79 7.98 21.60 -4.53
CA PRO A 79 8.77 20.36 -4.67
C PRO A 79 9.31 19.81 -3.35
N GLN A 80 9.49 20.66 -2.35
CA GLN A 80 9.91 20.25 -1.00
C GLN A 80 8.75 19.70 -0.15
N ALA A 81 7.50 20.01 -0.52
CA ALA A 81 6.31 19.43 0.12
C ALA A 81 5.89 18.11 -0.52
N LEU A 82 6.39 17.83 -1.72
CA LEU A 82 6.18 16.55 -2.38
C LEU A 82 7.15 15.53 -1.80
N MET A 83 6.59 14.47 -1.27
CA MET A 83 7.27 13.20 -1.04
C MET A 83 7.88 12.70 -2.35
N ASN A 84 8.58 11.60 -2.28
CA ASN A 84 9.14 10.99 -3.48
C ASN A 84 8.06 10.83 -4.57
N LYS A 85 8.25 11.48 -5.73
CA LYS A 85 7.26 11.46 -6.83
C LYS A 85 6.91 10.05 -7.29
N THR A 86 7.86 9.11 -7.21
CA THR A 86 7.59 7.70 -7.54
C THR A 86 6.60 7.10 -6.55
N ALA A 87 6.76 7.35 -5.26
CA ALA A 87 5.83 6.88 -4.24
C ALA A 87 4.44 7.49 -4.44
N VAL A 88 4.36 8.81 -4.66
CA VAL A 88 3.09 9.50 -4.97
C VAL A 88 2.40 8.88 -6.19
N LEU A 89 3.15 8.62 -7.27
CA LEU A 89 2.60 7.99 -8.47
C LEU A 89 2.05 6.58 -8.19
N LEU A 90 2.78 5.78 -7.42
CA LEU A 90 2.39 4.43 -7.05
C LEU A 90 1.18 4.40 -6.11
N THR A 91 1.10 5.34 -5.17
CA THR A 91 -0.07 5.53 -4.31
C THR A 91 -1.31 5.81 -5.16
N VAL A 92 -1.26 6.80 -6.05
CA VAL A 92 -2.41 7.15 -6.91
C VAL A 92 -2.81 6.00 -7.86
N LEU A 93 -1.84 5.20 -8.33
CA LEU A 93 -2.12 4.01 -9.14
C LEU A 93 -2.79 2.89 -8.35
N GLY A 94 -2.37 2.70 -7.10
CA GLY A 94 -2.74 1.56 -6.27
C GLY A 94 -3.93 1.75 -5.34
N ASP A 95 -4.39 2.99 -5.12
CA ASP A 95 -5.42 3.35 -4.13
C ASP A 95 -6.80 2.73 -4.39
N GLY A 96 -7.11 2.34 -5.61
CA GLY A 96 -8.41 1.79 -5.97
C GLY A 96 -9.50 2.86 -6.13
N ILE A 97 -10.76 2.43 -6.14
CA ILE A 97 -11.91 3.30 -6.42
C ILE A 97 -12.97 3.11 -5.34
N TYR A 98 -13.42 4.22 -4.75
CA TYR A 98 -14.60 4.28 -3.90
C TYR A 98 -15.84 4.62 -4.71
N ASN A 99 -17.00 4.12 -4.29
CA ASN A 99 -18.28 4.60 -4.77
C ASN A 99 -18.60 6.01 -4.23
N ASP A 100 -19.63 6.66 -4.78
CA ASP A 100 -19.95 8.07 -4.49
C ASP A 100 -20.26 8.36 -3.00
N ASP A 101 -20.73 7.37 -2.25
CA ASP A 101 -21.05 7.48 -0.82
C ASP A 101 -19.97 6.91 0.10
N LEU A 102 -18.82 6.51 -0.44
CA LEU A 102 -17.66 5.96 0.26
C LEU A 102 -17.94 4.66 1.05
N THR A 103 -19.03 3.96 0.75
CA THR A 103 -19.41 2.72 1.45
C THR A 103 -18.78 1.47 0.85
N GLU A 104 -18.37 1.54 -0.43
CA GLU A 104 -17.75 0.43 -1.15
C GLU A 104 -16.44 0.89 -1.77
N TRP A 105 -15.45 0.03 -1.69
CA TRP A 105 -14.14 0.18 -2.30
C TRP A 105 -13.83 -1.03 -3.18
N ALA A 106 -13.14 -0.81 -4.29
CA ALA A 106 -12.65 -1.86 -5.17
C ALA A 106 -11.25 -1.54 -5.69
N PRO A 107 -10.36 -2.53 -5.83
CA PRO A 107 -9.07 -2.34 -6.46
C PRO A 107 -9.23 -1.97 -7.94
N ASP A 108 -8.37 -1.09 -8.45
CA ASP A 108 -8.36 -0.59 -9.84
C ASP A 108 -7.05 -0.89 -10.56
N ASN A 109 -6.10 -1.56 -9.90
CA ASN A 109 -4.82 -1.92 -10.47
C ASN A 109 -4.48 -3.38 -10.15
N ASP A 110 -3.79 -4.07 -11.07
CA ASP A 110 -3.40 -5.47 -10.99
C ASP A 110 -1.90 -5.69 -10.74
N SER A 111 -1.12 -4.63 -10.59
CA SER A 111 0.33 -4.68 -10.39
C SER A 111 0.83 -3.94 -9.15
N VAL A 112 0.06 -3.00 -8.64
CA VAL A 112 0.34 -2.28 -7.39
C VAL A 112 -0.94 -2.07 -6.61
N TYR A 113 -0.86 -2.20 -5.30
CA TYR A 113 -1.92 -1.87 -4.35
C TYR A 113 -1.37 -0.89 -3.33
N ALA A 114 -2.11 0.17 -3.06
CA ALA A 114 -1.77 1.16 -2.03
C ALA A 114 -2.97 1.41 -1.13
N PHE A 115 -2.70 1.67 0.15
CA PHE A 115 -3.73 2.01 1.12
C PHE A 115 -3.15 2.85 2.24
N ASP A 116 -4.00 3.72 2.82
CA ASP A 116 -3.69 4.46 4.03
C ASP A 116 -3.70 3.50 5.23
N MET A 117 -2.62 3.48 6.01
CA MET A 117 -2.52 2.66 7.22
C MET A 117 -3.41 3.18 8.36
N GLU A 118 -3.79 4.45 8.36
CA GLU A 118 -4.87 5.01 9.19
C GLU A 118 -6.19 4.83 8.44
N VAL A 119 -6.84 3.68 8.64
CA VAL A 119 -7.90 3.20 7.76
C VAL A 119 -9.26 3.81 8.07
N PHE A 120 -9.80 4.60 7.15
CA PHE A 120 -11.12 5.23 7.26
C PHE A 120 -12.27 4.21 7.47
N ARG A 121 -12.20 3.05 6.79
CA ARG A 121 -13.22 1.98 6.87
C ARG A 121 -12.75 0.85 7.79
N PHE A 122 -12.47 1.16 9.03
CA PHE A 122 -11.81 0.22 9.94
C PHE A 122 -12.57 -1.10 10.17
N GLU A 123 -13.90 -1.16 10.00
CA GLU A 123 -14.66 -2.42 10.07
C GLU A 123 -14.41 -3.34 8.86
N LYS A 124 -13.87 -2.80 7.78
CA LYS A 124 -13.55 -3.51 6.54
C LYS A 124 -12.06 -3.51 6.21
N MET A 125 -11.23 -3.07 7.13
CA MET A 125 -9.79 -2.84 6.97
C MET A 125 -9.09 -4.01 6.29
N TYR A 126 -9.24 -5.21 6.81
CA TYR A 126 -8.56 -6.39 6.27
C TYR A 126 -9.32 -7.05 5.12
N THR A 127 -10.62 -6.85 5.04
CA THR A 127 -11.42 -7.24 3.85
C THR A 127 -10.96 -6.48 2.62
N ASP A 128 -10.80 -5.17 2.74
CA ASP A 128 -10.34 -4.31 1.66
C ASP A 128 -8.87 -4.62 1.33
N PHE A 129 -8.02 -4.79 2.36
CA PHE A 129 -6.63 -5.22 2.19
C PHE A 129 -6.51 -6.54 1.41
N LEU A 130 -7.22 -7.59 1.81
CA LEU A 130 -7.17 -8.89 1.11
C LEU A 130 -7.75 -8.80 -0.31
N ASN A 131 -8.73 -7.94 -0.57
CA ASN A 131 -9.23 -7.69 -1.92
C ASN A 131 -8.17 -6.97 -2.79
N GLY A 132 -7.46 -5.99 -2.24
CA GLY A 132 -6.34 -5.33 -2.92
C GLY A 132 -5.21 -6.30 -3.24
N VAL A 133 -4.78 -7.09 -2.26
CA VAL A 133 -3.76 -8.14 -2.45
C VAL A 133 -4.21 -9.20 -3.47
N ARG A 134 -5.49 -9.57 -3.46
CA ARG A 134 -6.04 -10.48 -4.47
C ARG A 134 -5.93 -9.93 -5.89
N ALA A 135 -6.15 -8.64 -6.09
CA ALA A 135 -6.06 -8.01 -7.40
C ALA A 135 -4.63 -8.09 -7.96
N ILE A 136 -3.62 -7.71 -7.15
CA ILE A 136 -2.21 -7.80 -7.57
C ILE A 136 -1.68 -9.24 -7.61
N GLY A 137 -2.40 -10.18 -7.00
CA GLY A 137 -2.08 -11.62 -6.98
C GLY A 137 -2.26 -12.32 -8.33
N ASN A 138 -2.94 -11.69 -9.29
CA ASN A 138 -3.13 -12.19 -10.65
C ASN A 138 -3.63 -13.65 -10.70
N GLY A 139 -4.64 -13.97 -9.87
CA GLY A 139 -5.27 -15.27 -9.79
C GLY A 139 -4.50 -16.32 -8.95
N VAL A 140 -3.30 -16.02 -8.47
CA VAL A 140 -2.56 -16.88 -7.51
C VAL A 140 -3.09 -16.68 -6.10
N LEU A 141 -3.36 -15.43 -5.72
CA LEU A 141 -3.90 -15.07 -4.41
C LEU A 141 -5.43 -14.93 -4.50
N ASP A 142 -6.11 -16.01 -4.93
CA ASP A 142 -7.57 -16.04 -5.13
C ASP A 142 -8.30 -16.29 -3.80
N PHE A 143 -8.27 -15.30 -2.90
CA PHE A 143 -8.95 -15.35 -1.61
C PHE A 143 -10.47 -15.22 -1.79
N GLN A 144 -11.21 -16.13 -1.16
CA GLN A 144 -12.67 -16.21 -1.19
C GLN A 144 -13.24 -16.15 0.21
N ASN A 145 -14.53 -15.82 0.33
CA ASN A 145 -15.26 -15.85 1.60
C ASN A 145 -14.56 -15.08 2.74
N ILE A 146 -13.99 -13.92 2.40
CA ILE A 146 -13.28 -13.07 3.38
C ILE A 146 -14.27 -12.54 4.40
N SER A 147 -13.96 -12.69 5.68
CA SER A 147 -14.77 -12.17 6.78
C SER A 147 -13.90 -11.73 7.96
N GLU A 148 -14.36 -10.72 8.67
CA GLU A 148 -13.70 -10.21 9.87
C GLU A 148 -14.58 -10.45 11.09
N ASN A 149 -13.97 -10.92 12.19
CA ASN A 149 -14.59 -11.05 13.50
C ASN A 149 -13.91 -10.08 14.45
N LEU A 150 -14.73 -9.27 15.12
CA LEU A 150 -14.36 -8.20 16.03
C LEU A 150 -14.77 -8.50 17.48
N ASP A 151 -15.22 -9.73 17.79
CA ASP A 151 -15.74 -10.08 19.13
C ASP A 151 -14.72 -9.87 20.25
N ASP A 152 -13.43 -10.02 19.95
CA ASP A 152 -12.31 -9.83 20.88
C ASP A 152 -11.67 -8.43 20.77
N ALA A 153 -12.29 -7.51 20.03
CA ALA A 153 -11.82 -6.15 19.80
C ALA A 153 -12.55 -5.16 20.72
N ASP A 154 -11.80 -4.31 21.38
CA ASP A 154 -12.32 -3.13 22.08
C ASP A 154 -12.02 -1.89 21.22
N LEU A 155 -12.94 -1.59 20.34
CA LEU A 155 -12.78 -0.50 19.35
C LEU A 155 -12.83 0.88 20.04
N GLU A 156 -13.53 1.01 21.16
CA GLU A 156 -13.62 2.27 21.90
C GLU A 156 -12.25 2.64 22.54
N ASN A 157 -11.54 1.63 23.05
CA ASN A 157 -10.22 1.82 23.64
C ASN A 157 -9.07 1.52 22.66
N GLY A 158 -9.36 1.11 21.44
CA GLY A 158 -8.35 0.82 20.40
C GLY A 158 -7.45 -0.37 20.76
N THR A 159 -8.00 -1.40 21.42
CA THR A 159 -7.23 -2.56 21.90
C THR A 159 -7.93 -3.88 21.59
N GLY A 160 -7.23 -5.00 21.83
CA GLY A 160 -7.76 -6.33 21.58
C GLY A 160 -7.26 -6.94 20.28
N THR A 161 -7.98 -7.93 19.76
CA THR A 161 -7.60 -8.65 18.55
C THR A 161 -8.76 -8.76 17.57
N ARG A 162 -8.43 -8.78 16.31
CA ARG A 162 -9.33 -9.01 15.19
C ARG A 162 -8.92 -10.31 14.49
N GLN A 163 -9.88 -11.14 14.14
CA GLN A 163 -9.64 -12.34 13.34
C GLN A 163 -10.16 -12.14 11.93
N VAL A 164 -9.33 -12.44 10.94
CA VAL A 164 -9.66 -12.34 9.53
C VAL A 164 -9.61 -13.73 8.93
N THR A 165 -10.73 -14.25 8.48
CA THR A 165 -10.82 -15.57 7.86
C THR A 165 -11.06 -15.45 6.36
N PHE A 166 -10.47 -16.36 5.60
CA PHE A 166 -10.67 -16.46 4.17
C PHE A 166 -10.40 -17.88 3.67
N ASP A 167 -11.00 -18.25 2.55
CA ASP A 167 -10.73 -19.49 1.88
C ASP A 167 -9.70 -19.27 0.76
N TRP A 168 -8.70 -20.16 0.67
CA TRP A 168 -7.69 -20.16 -0.38
C TRP A 168 -7.17 -21.56 -0.64
N ASN A 169 -7.03 -21.95 -1.91
CA ASN A 169 -6.58 -23.30 -2.31
C ASN A 169 -7.35 -24.45 -1.63
N GLY A 170 -8.67 -24.27 -1.43
CA GLY A 170 -9.55 -25.26 -0.83
C GLY A 170 -9.39 -25.45 0.69
N LYS A 171 -8.74 -24.50 1.37
CA LYS A 171 -8.57 -24.46 2.83
C LYS A 171 -9.03 -23.12 3.38
N THR A 172 -9.53 -23.13 4.60
CA THR A 172 -9.81 -21.90 5.35
C THR A 172 -8.60 -21.51 6.19
N TYR A 173 -8.21 -20.27 6.11
CA TYR A 173 -7.12 -19.66 6.88
C TYR A 173 -7.65 -18.58 7.81
N THR A 174 -6.91 -18.30 8.87
CA THR A 174 -7.20 -17.22 9.81
C THR A 174 -5.94 -16.44 10.10
N LEU A 175 -6.00 -15.13 9.84
CA LEU A 175 -5.00 -14.17 10.29
C LEU A 175 -5.48 -13.52 11.59
N LYS A 176 -4.52 -13.11 12.43
CA LYS A 176 -4.80 -12.35 13.64
C LYS A 176 -4.12 -10.99 13.54
N ALA A 177 -4.91 -9.94 13.76
CA ALA A 177 -4.44 -8.58 13.80
C ALA A 177 -4.66 -7.99 15.19
N GLU A 178 -3.69 -7.26 15.72
CA GLU A 178 -3.84 -6.44 16.91
C GLU A 178 -4.65 -5.19 16.58
N VAL A 179 -5.60 -4.82 17.41
CA VAL A 179 -6.34 -3.57 17.26
C VAL A 179 -5.49 -2.44 17.83
N GLN A 180 -5.21 -1.43 17.00
CA GLN A 180 -4.42 -0.25 17.33
C GLN A 180 -5.19 1.01 16.92
N GLY A 181 -6.43 1.17 17.42
CA GLY A 181 -7.36 2.16 16.92
C GLY A 181 -7.79 1.83 15.50
N ASP A 182 -7.64 2.79 14.60
CA ASP A 182 -7.91 2.72 13.16
C ASP A 182 -6.67 2.39 12.32
N TRP A 183 -5.53 2.06 12.97
CA TRP A 183 -4.28 1.72 12.29
C TRP A 183 -4.21 0.24 11.89
N PHE A 184 -3.68 0.01 10.69
CA PHE A 184 -3.43 -1.32 10.16
C PHE A 184 -2.27 -2.02 10.89
N ASP A 185 -2.47 -3.27 11.32
CA ASP A 185 -1.40 -4.10 11.88
C ASP A 185 -0.59 -4.77 10.77
N THR A 186 0.61 -4.25 10.50
CA THR A 186 1.51 -4.72 9.45
C THR A 186 1.97 -6.17 9.63
N LYS A 187 1.89 -6.75 10.84
CA LYS A 187 2.18 -8.18 11.07
C LYS A 187 1.28 -9.11 10.26
N VAL A 188 0.15 -8.61 9.76
CA VAL A 188 -0.72 -9.36 8.84
C VAL A 188 -0.03 -9.66 7.51
N LEU A 189 0.84 -8.76 7.02
CA LEU A 189 1.67 -9.01 5.83
C LEU A 189 2.63 -10.19 6.06
N ASP A 190 3.29 -10.23 7.22
CA ASP A 190 4.21 -11.32 7.58
C ASP A 190 3.48 -12.67 7.66
N GLN A 191 2.31 -12.69 8.30
CA GLN A 191 1.48 -13.90 8.40
C GLN A 191 1.08 -14.38 7.00
N LEU A 192 0.62 -13.47 6.14
CA LEU A 192 0.19 -13.80 4.79
C LEU A 192 1.37 -14.31 3.94
N ASN A 193 2.54 -13.67 4.03
CA ASN A 193 3.75 -14.13 3.37
C ASN A 193 4.19 -15.54 3.85
N GLY A 194 4.00 -15.84 5.14
CA GLY A 194 4.20 -17.20 5.67
C GLY A 194 3.28 -18.23 4.99
N LEU A 195 1.98 -17.92 4.87
CA LEU A 195 1.02 -18.79 4.19
C LEU A 195 1.33 -18.95 2.70
N ILE A 196 1.73 -17.88 2.01
CA ILE A 196 2.16 -17.92 0.61
C ILE A 196 3.36 -18.86 0.46
N ALA A 197 4.35 -18.76 1.37
CA ALA A 197 5.54 -19.61 1.34
C ALA A 197 5.19 -21.11 1.48
N GLU A 198 4.21 -21.47 2.30
CA GLU A 198 3.76 -22.84 2.52
C GLU A 198 3.18 -23.50 1.25
N THR A 199 2.70 -22.69 0.29
CA THR A 199 2.19 -23.23 -1.00
C THR A 199 3.30 -23.58 -1.99
N GLY A 200 4.54 -23.17 -1.73
CA GLY A 200 5.67 -23.30 -2.65
C GLY A 200 5.76 -22.14 -3.67
N GLU A 201 4.89 -21.11 -3.57
CA GLU A 201 5.00 -19.90 -4.37
C GLU A 201 6.31 -19.17 -3.99
N THR A 202 7.05 -18.66 -4.99
CA THR A 202 8.32 -17.97 -4.80
C THR A 202 8.18 -16.47 -4.62
N ARG A 203 7.09 -15.90 -5.15
CA ARG A 203 6.75 -14.48 -4.96
C ARG A 203 6.28 -14.22 -3.54
N ARG A 204 6.43 -12.98 -3.11
CA ARG A 204 6.00 -12.47 -1.81
C ARG A 204 5.31 -11.12 -1.96
N LEU A 205 4.58 -10.75 -0.96
CA LEU A 205 4.14 -9.38 -0.79
C LEU A 205 5.32 -8.56 -0.28
N TYR A 206 5.80 -7.68 -1.12
CA TYR A 206 6.77 -6.66 -0.78
C TYR A 206 6.06 -5.34 -0.56
N ALA A 207 6.48 -4.58 0.42
CA ALA A 207 5.88 -3.30 0.74
C ALA A 207 6.91 -2.18 0.90
N MET A 208 6.47 -0.96 0.67
CA MET A 208 7.17 0.26 1.03
C MET A 208 6.17 1.28 1.56
N THR A 209 6.67 2.28 2.29
CA THR A 209 5.88 3.46 2.66
C THR A 209 6.22 4.63 1.74
N ASP A 210 5.28 5.55 1.60
CA ASP A 210 5.50 6.85 0.95
C ASP A 210 6.27 7.85 1.84
N GLY A 211 6.60 7.45 3.07
CA GLY A 211 7.22 8.30 4.09
C GLY A 211 6.23 8.91 5.08
N TYR A 212 4.92 8.67 4.90
CA TYR A 212 3.85 9.08 5.82
C TYR A 212 2.99 7.88 6.22
N GLN A 213 1.74 7.81 5.79
CA GLN A 213 0.76 6.82 6.20
C GLN A 213 0.48 5.76 5.14
N GLU A 214 0.90 5.98 3.88
CA GLU A 214 0.63 5.04 2.80
C GLU A 214 1.51 3.81 2.86
N CYS A 215 0.90 2.66 2.68
CA CYS A 215 1.54 1.38 2.44
C CYS A 215 1.33 0.98 0.97
N ILE A 216 2.41 0.82 0.22
CA ILE A 216 2.41 0.46 -1.19
C ILE A 216 2.90 -0.98 -1.33
N VAL A 217 2.09 -1.87 -1.89
CA VAL A 217 2.31 -3.31 -1.88
C VAL A 217 2.44 -3.85 -3.31
N PHE A 218 3.39 -4.76 -3.51
CA PHE A 218 3.62 -5.51 -4.75
C PHE A 218 3.64 -7.00 -4.46
N PHE A 219 3.16 -7.82 -5.38
CA PHE A 219 3.32 -9.27 -5.33
C PHE A 219 4.32 -9.72 -6.37
N CYS A 220 5.58 -9.87 -5.97
CA CYS A 220 6.70 -10.10 -6.88
C CYS A 220 7.74 -11.06 -6.29
N ASP A 221 8.69 -11.46 -7.12
CA ASP A 221 9.90 -12.15 -6.68
C ASP A 221 11.04 -11.19 -6.33
N GLN A 222 12.08 -11.70 -5.67
CA GLN A 222 13.25 -10.91 -5.26
C GLN A 222 13.92 -10.20 -6.44
N SER A 223 14.01 -10.85 -7.61
CA SER A 223 14.70 -10.28 -8.78
C SER A 223 13.95 -9.07 -9.34
N TRP A 224 12.61 -9.08 -9.25
CA TRP A 224 11.81 -7.91 -9.60
C TRP A 224 12.00 -6.78 -8.58
N ALA A 225 12.01 -7.11 -7.27
CA ALA A 225 12.25 -6.12 -6.21
C ALA A 225 13.65 -5.47 -6.34
N ASP A 226 14.67 -6.25 -6.67
CA ASP A 226 16.02 -5.75 -6.95
C ASP A 226 16.01 -4.80 -8.17
N SER A 227 15.31 -5.17 -9.25
CA SER A 227 15.18 -4.34 -10.45
C SER A 227 14.39 -3.05 -10.18
N PHE A 228 13.39 -3.11 -9.28
CA PHE A 228 12.66 -1.94 -8.82
C PHE A 228 13.59 -0.96 -8.11
N PHE A 229 14.39 -1.46 -7.17
CA PHE A 229 15.39 -0.64 -6.47
C PHE A 229 16.40 -0.02 -7.44
N GLU A 230 16.96 -0.80 -8.39
CA GLU A 230 17.92 -0.29 -9.38
C GLU A 230 17.36 0.87 -10.22
N LYS A 231 16.05 0.84 -10.52
CA LYS A 231 15.41 1.84 -11.38
C LYS A 231 14.90 3.07 -10.63
N THR A 232 14.47 2.89 -9.38
CA THR A 232 13.78 3.93 -8.61
C THR A 232 14.58 4.45 -7.43
N GLY A 233 15.57 3.70 -6.95
CA GLY A 233 16.27 3.97 -5.69
C GLY A 233 15.43 3.66 -4.44
N LEU A 234 14.20 3.15 -4.59
CA LEU A 234 13.30 2.86 -3.47
C LEU A 234 13.39 1.38 -3.06
N LEU A 235 13.59 1.15 -1.77
CA LEU A 235 13.72 -0.20 -1.23
C LEU A 235 12.33 -0.76 -0.89
N LEU A 236 12.11 -2.02 -1.29
CA LEU A 236 10.97 -2.81 -0.89
C LEU A 236 11.39 -3.76 0.25
N SER A 237 10.54 -3.91 1.26
CA SER A 237 10.71 -4.85 2.38
C SER A 237 9.65 -5.94 2.34
N ILE A 238 10.01 -7.13 2.84
CA ILE A 238 9.06 -8.23 3.08
C ILE A 238 8.48 -8.10 4.47
#